data_63e5cc36af08cec0daaa19f9260b4acc
#
_entry.id   63e5cc36af08cec0daaa19f9260b4acc
#
_cell.length_a   1.000
_cell.length_b   1.000
_cell.length_c   1.000
_cell.angle_alpha   90.00
_cell.angle_beta   90.00
_cell.angle_gamma   90.00
#
_symmetry.space_group_name_H-M   'P 1'
#
loop_
_entity.id
_entity.type
_entity.pdbx_description
1 polymer ?
#
loop_
_entity_poly.entity_id
_entity_poly.type
_entity_poly.pdbx_seq_one_letter_code
_entity_poly.pdbx_strand_id
1 'polypeptide(L)'
;MQANSVPEFGYIPGGTVNDVARSLGIPNNIRGALKVILTGKNVLLDCMKINDRYAMYIVAAGAFTSATYTTPQAQKKLVGRVAYGIEGIRNNLKFDVFNVKIEGKDAVAESESVLVLFMNGKYVAGMGLNRHASMTDGKIEVAIVRQRPRPNFLHRVGAYFVLAKLFLLGYRVKERRIEKLEGSHFEVTAGEGVVWNFDGERGLSGKVVVDVLPGKVNMIVPARKKDF
;
A
#
# COMPACT_ATOMS: atom_id res chain seq x y z
N MET A 1 0.12 -29.69 -25.39
CA MET A 1 0.74 -28.72 -24.47
C MET A 1 -0.39 -27.90 -23.89
N GLN A 2 -0.83 -28.17 -22.66
CA GLN A 2 -1.79 -27.31 -21.97
C GLN A 2 -1.06 -26.01 -21.66
N ALA A 3 -1.53 -24.91 -22.23
CA ALA A 3 -1.08 -23.59 -21.82
C ALA A 3 -1.30 -23.47 -20.31
N ASN A 4 -0.26 -23.09 -19.56
CA ASN A 4 -0.37 -22.78 -18.13
C ASN A 4 -1.35 -21.63 -17.95
N SER A 5 -2.63 -21.92 -17.88
CA SER A 5 -3.66 -20.90 -17.62
C SER A 5 -3.48 -20.43 -16.17
N VAL A 6 -3.37 -19.13 -15.98
CA VAL A 6 -3.34 -18.53 -14.64
C VAL A 6 -4.68 -18.86 -13.96
N PRO A 7 -4.68 -19.47 -12.76
CA PRO A 7 -5.91 -19.81 -12.06
C PRO A 7 -6.82 -18.60 -11.85
N GLU A 8 -8.13 -18.81 -11.96
CA GLU A 8 -9.12 -17.77 -11.72
C GLU A 8 -9.42 -17.61 -10.23
N PHE A 9 -9.46 -16.36 -9.75
CA PHE A 9 -9.75 -16.05 -8.36
C PHE A 9 -11.06 -15.25 -8.23
N GLY A 10 -11.99 -15.74 -7.43
CA GLY A 10 -13.10 -14.97 -6.91
C GLY A 10 -12.74 -14.36 -5.57
N TYR A 11 -13.11 -13.09 -5.32
CA TYR A 11 -12.79 -12.38 -4.10
C TYR A 11 -14.01 -12.04 -3.28
N ILE A 12 -14.07 -12.53 -2.03
CA ILE A 12 -15.11 -12.19 -1.05
C ILE A 12 -14.47 -11.33 0.04
N PRO A 13 -14.84 -10.04 0.17
CA PRO A 13 -14.26 -9.14 1.17
C PRO A 13 -14.66 -9.55 2.59
N GLY A 14 -13.72 -10.08 3.37
CA GLY A 14 -13.90 -10.49 4.77
C GLY A 14 -13.16 -9.62 5.78
N GLY A 15 -12.32 -8.71 5.33
CA GLY A 15 -11.52 -7.83 6.16
C GLY A 15 -12.25 -6.56 6.61
N THR A 16 -11.60 -5.78 7.47
CA THR A 16 -12.16 -4.51 8.00
C THR A 16 -12.14 -3.40 6.94
N VAL A 17 -11.11 -3.34 6.09
CA VAL A 17 -10.87 -2.23 5.17
C VAL A 17 -11.16 -2.61 3.72
N ASN A 18 -10.74 -3.80 3.30
CA ASN A 18 -10.99 -4.39 1.98
C ASN A 18 -10.53 -3.50 0.81
N ASP A 19 -9.28 -2.99 0.87
CA ASP A 19 -8.73 -2.06 -0.11
C ASP A 19 -8.65 -2.67 -1.52
N VAL A 20 -8.36 -3.97 -1.63
CA VAL A 20 -8.38 -4.70 -2.91
C VAL A 20 -9.79 -4.68 -3.51
N ALA A 21 -10.82 -5.04 -2.74
CA ALA A 21 -12.21 -5.01 -3.22
C ALA A 21 -12.61 -3.62 -3.68
N ARG A 22 -12.22 -2.58 -2.93
CA ARG A 22 -12.47 -1.17 -3.30
C ARG A 22 -11.77 -0.77 -4.59
N SER A 23 -10.50 -1.15 -4.74
CA SER A 23 -9.72 -0.90 -5.96
C SER A 23 -10.38 -1.58 -7.16
N LEU A 24 -10.85 -2.80 -7.00
CA LEU A 24 -11.48 -3.59 -8.05
C LEU A 24 -13.00 -3.31 -8.23
N GLY A 25 -13.61 -2.50 -7.35
CA GLY A 25 -15.04 -2.20 -7.40
C GLY A 25 -15.94 -3.39 -7.02
N ILE A 26 -15.39 -4.36 -6.29
CA ILE A 26 -16.14 -5.51 -5.76
C ILE A 26 -16.97 -5.04 -4.56
N PRO A 27 -18.30 -5.35 -4.50
CA PRO A 27 -19.15 -4.97 -3.39
C PRO A 27 -18.66 -5.51 -2.05
N ASN A 28 -18.68 -4.67 -1.00
CA ASN A 28 -18.22 -5.04 0.34
C ASN A 28 -19.26 -5.83 1.14
N ASN A 29 -19.98 -6.73 0.49
CA ASN A 29 -20.91 -7.67 1.11
C ASN A 29 -20.88 -9.01 0.35
N ILE A 30 -21.16 -10.10 1.06
CA ILE A 30 -21.05 -11.46 0.52
C ILE A 30 -21.94 -11.66 -0.70
N ARG A 31 -23.21 -11.24 -0.65
CA ARG A 31 -24.15 -11.42 -1.77
C ARG A 31 -23.69 -10.71 -3.04
N GLY A 32 -23.22 -9.47 -2.91
CA GLY A 32 -22.69 -8.70 -4.04
C GLY A 32 -21.41 -9.29 -4.60
N ALA A 33 -20.49 -9.75 -3.72
CA ALA A 33 -19.25 -10.40 -4.14
C ALA A 33 -19.54 -11.73 -4.86
N LEU A 34 -20.44 -12.56 -4.36
CA LEU A 34 -20.86 -13.80 -5.03
C LEU A 34 -21.48 -13.51 -6.40
N LYS A 35 -22.32 -12.47 -6.51
CA LYS A 35 -22.84 -12.05 -7.82
C LYS A 35 -21.71 -11.70 -8.79
N VAL A 36 -20.68 -10.97 -8.34
CA VAL A 36 -19.51 -10.67 -9.18
C VAL A 36 -18.80 -11.95 -9.62
N ILE A 37 -18.59 -12.90 -8.71
CA ILE A 37 -17.96 -14.19 -9.04
C ILE A 37 -18.74 -14.94 -10.12
N LEU A 38 -20.06 -14.91 -10.07
CA LEU A 38 -20.94 -15.64 -11.01
C LEU A 38 -21.14 -14.93 -12.35
N THR A 39 -21.06 -13.59 -12.40
CA THR A 39 -21.46 -12.79 -13.58
C THR A 39 -20.42 -11.76 -14.00
N GLY A 40 -19.26 -11.77 -13.39
CA GLY A 40 -18.16 -10.84 -13.67
C GLY A 40 -17.40 -11.20 -14.93
N LYS A 41 -16.26 -10.52 -15.09
CA LYS A 41 -15.28 -10.79 -16.15
C LYS A 41 -13.90 -11.02 -15.54
N ASN A 42 -13.08 -11.77 -16.22
CA ASN A 42 -11.69 -12.00 -15.85
C ASN A 42 -10.82 -10.80 -16.22
N VAL A 43 -9.94 -10.40 -15.32
CA VAL A 43 -8.90 -9.41 -15.55
C VAL A 43 -7.59 -9.94 -14.98
N LEU A 44 -6.54 -9.86 -15.78
CA LEU A 44 -5.18 -10.18 -15.36
C LEU A 44 -4.61 -8.96 -14.64
N LEU A 45 -4.43 -9.10 -13.34
CA LEU A 45 -3.90 -8.06 -12.46
C LEU A 45 -2.42 -8.28 -12.19
N ASP A 46 -1.73 -7.19 -11.97
CA ASP A 46 -0.36 -7.17 -11.50
C ASP A 46 -0.29 -7.46 -10.00
N CYS A 47 0.80 -8.03 -9.55
CA CYS A 47 1.14 -8.12 -8.14
C CYS A 47 2.61 -7.74 -7.93
N MET A 48 2.98 -7.48 -6.69
CA MET A 48 4.36 -7.21 -6.31
C MET A 48 5.01 -8.48 -5.75
N LYS A 49 6.23 -8.77 -6.18
CA LYS A 49 7.12 -9.75 -5.56
C LYS A 49 8.14 -9.00 -4.72
N ILE A 50 8.28 -9.37 -3.46
CA ILE A 50 9.21 -8.77 -2.52
C ILE A 50 10.14 -9.87 -2.02
N ASN A 51 11.34 -9.96 -2.62
CA ASN A 51 12.25 -11.11 -2.46
C ASN A 51 11.52 -12.43 -2.78
N ASP A 52 11.20 -13.24 -1.77
CA ASP A 52 10.46 -14.51 -1.85
C ASP A 52 8.97 -14.40 -1.43
N ARG A 53 8.49 -13.20 -1.15
CA ARG A 53 7.12 -12.89 -0.72
C ARG A 53 6.34 -12.16 -1.80
N TYR A 54 5.03 -12.07 -1.60
CA TYR A 54 4.13 -11.38 -2.53
C TYR A 54 3.22 -10.41 -1.79
N ALA A 55 2.86 -9.33 -2.47
CA ALA A 55 1.83 -8.40 -2.04
C ALA A 55 0.95 -8.00 -3.22
N MET A 56 -0.35 -7.82 -2.96
CA MET A 56 -1.31 -7.49 -4.01
C MET A 56 -1.43 -5.99 -4.26
N TYR A 57 -1.46 -5.17 -3.21
CA TYR A 57 -1.80 -3.76 -3.37
C TYR A 57 -0.85 -2.78 -2.67
N ILE A 58 -0.16 -3.20 -1.59
CA ILE A 58 0.73 -2.28 -0.85
C ILE A 58 1.92 -2.97 -0.19
N VAL A 59 3.08 -2.30 -0.28
CA VAL A 59 4.25 -2.55 0.56
C VAL A 59 4.60 -1.25 1.27
N ALA A 60 4.75 -1.28 2.59
CA ALA A 60 4.95 -0.08 3.39
C ALA A 60 5.98 -0.26 4.49
N ALA A 61 6.68 0.82 4.85
CA ALA A 61 7.54 0.87 6.03
C ALA A 61 7.44 2.23 6.74
N GLY A 62 7.57 2.25 8.06
CA GLY A 62 7.60 3.46 8.87
C GLY A 62 6.30 3.79 9.58
N ALA A 63 5.88 5.05 9.56
CA ALA A 63 4.74 5.54 10.31
C ALA A 63 3.46 4.73 10.03
N PHE A 64 2.75 4.37 11.10
CA PHE A 64 1.48 3.60 11.09
C PHE A 64 1.60 2.11 10.72
N THR A 65 2.74 1.61 10.26
CA THR A 65 2.86 0.19 9.88
C THR A 65 2.80 -0.72 11.11
N SER A 66 3.40 -0.33 12.25
CA SER A 66 3.35 -1.11 13.50
C SER A 66 1.95 -1.20 14.10
N ALA A 67 1.09 -0.19 13.90
CA ALA A 67 -0.28 -0.19 14.40
C ALA A 67 -1.13 -1.31 13.78
N THR A 68 -0.77 -1.81 12.60
CA THR A 68 -1.49 -2.90 11.94
C THR A 68 -1.28 -4.25 12.64
N TYR A 69 -0.18 -4.43 13.40
CA TYR A 69 0.15 -5.71 14.05
C TYR A 69 -0.24 -5.77 15.53
N THR A 70 -0.22 -4.63 16.23
CA THR A 70 -0.35 -4.58 17.69
C THR A 70 -1.79 -4.47 18.16
N THR A 71 -2.74 -4.15 17.30
CA THR A 71 -4.14 -3.96 17.69
C THR A 71 -4.94 -5.26 17.52
N PRO A 72 -5.54 -5.82 18.60
CA PRO A 72 -6.39 -6.99 18.52
C PRO A 72 -7.55 -6.81 17.54
N GLN A 73 -7.92 -7.88 16.81
CA GLN A 73 -9.00 -7.83 15.81
C GLN A 73 -10.35 -7.37 16.38
N ALA A 74 -10.62 -7.60 17.67
CA ALA A 74 -11.83 -7.16 18.32
C ALA A 74 -11.93 -5.62 18.44
N GLN A 75 -10.82 -4.92 18.67
CA GLN A 75 -10.77 -3.46 18.72
C GLN A 75 -10.87 -2.82 17.33
N LYS A 76 -10.39 -3.49 16.28
CA LYS A 76 -10.53 -3.02 14.89
C LYS A 76 -11.98 -2.87 14.44
N LYS A 77 -12.91 -3.65 15.00
CA LYS A 77 -14.34 -3.59 14.66
C LYS A 77 -15.11 -2.48 15.40
N LEU A 78 -14.67 -2.10 16.61
CA LEU A 78 -15.39 -1.13 17.47
C LEU A 78 -15.04 0.32 17.17
N VAL A 79 -13.84 0.58 16.67
CA VAL A 79 -13.31 1.94 16.50
C VAL A 79 -13.26 2.23 15.00
N GLY A 80 -14.20 3.02 14.51
CA GLY A 80 -14.28 3.40 13.10
C GLY A 80 -12.96 3.98 12.56
N ARG A 81 -12.79 3.95 11.23
CA ARG A 81 -11.57 4.36 10.49
C ARG A 81 -10.89 5.65 10.97
N VAL A 82 -11.69 6.64 11.40
CA VAL A 82 -11.21 7.94 11.86
C VAL A 82 -10.58 7.84 13.25
N ALA A 83 -11.18 7.06 14.14
CA ALA A 83 -10.67 6.87 15.49
C ALA A 83 -9.36 6.06 15.50
N TYR A 84 -9.18 5.13 14.56
CA TYR A 84 -7.92 4.40 14.37
C TYR A 84 -6.76 5.33 14.01
N GLY A 85 -7.02 6.32 13.16
CA GLY A 85 -6.06 7.39 12.83
C GLY A 85 -5.77 8.30 14.03
N ILE A 86 -6.79 8.69 14.79
CA ILE A 86 -6.67 9.63 15.92
C ILE A 86 -6.00 8.94 17.12
N GLU A 87 -6.29 7.69 17.41
CA GLU A 87 -5.70 6.95 18.53
C GLU A 87 -4.24 6.57 18.25
N GLY A 88 -3.90 6.25 17.01
CA GLY A 88 -2.52 6.13 16.53
C GLY A 88 -1.74 7.43 16.67
N ILE A 89 -2.37 8.58 16.44
CA ILE A 89 -1.78 9.92 16.62
C ILE A 89 -1.62 10.25 18.13
N ARG A 90 -2.60 9.92 18.95
CA ARG A 90 -2.62 10.29 20.38
C ARG A 90 -1.63 9.47 21.22
N ASN A 91 -1.46 8.19 20.92
CA ASN A 91 -0.59 7.29 21.70
C ASN A 91 0.83 7.14 21.13
N ASN A 92 1.10 7.55 19.88
CA ASN A 92 2.40 7.46 19.22
C ASN A 92 2.76 8.73 18.45
N LEU A 93 2.98 9.83 19.14
CA LEU A 93 3.69 11.00 18.59
C LEU A 93 5.17 10.70 18.25
N LYS A 94 5.60 9.44 18.34
CA LYS A 94 6.93 8.95 18.00
C LYS A 94 6.84 8.04 16.77
N PHE A 95 7.01 8.60 15.59
CA PHE A 95 7.46 7.78 14.46
C PHE A 95 8.98 7.78 14.41
N ASP A 96 9.54 6.64 14.11
CA ASP A 96 10.98 6.52 13.91
C ASP A 96 11.33 7.10 12.54
N VAL A 97 12.43 7.87 12.51
CA VAL A 97 13.05 8.31 11.27
C VAL A 97 14.09 7.27 10.89
N PHE A 98 14.05 6.83 9.68
CA PHE A 98 14.98 5.83 9.16
C PHE A 98 15.56 6.25 7.82
N ASN A 99 16.80 5.84 7.57
CA ASN A 99 17.42 6.03 6.27
C ASN A 99 16.85 5.00 5.29
N VAL A 100 16.54 5.45 4.07
CA VAL A 100 16.15 4.59 2.98
C VAL A 100 16.82 5.05 1.68
N LYS A 101 17.36 4.10 0.93
CA LYS A 101 17.81 4.26 -0.44
C LYS A 101 16.97 3.37 -1.33
N ILE A 102 16.38 3.94 -2.36
CA ILE A 102 15.54 3.25 -3.35
C ILE A 102 16.15 3.50 -4.72
N GLU A 103 16.56 2.43 -5.37
CA GLU A 103 17.18 2.44 -6.69
C GLU A 103 16.21 1.77 -7.68
N GLY A 104 15.63 2.56 -8.56
CA GLY A 104 14.84 2.11 -9.70
C GLY A 104 15.66 2.22 -10.99
N LYS A 105 15.07 1.78 -12.11
CA LYS A 105 15.75 1.82 -13.42
C LYS A 105 16.17 3.22 -13.84
N ASP A 106 15.31 4.22 -13.62
CA ASP A 106 15.49 5.57 -14.15
C ASP A 106 15.60 6.64 -13.05
N ALA A 107 15.53 6.25 -11.79
CA ALA A 107 15.56 7.18 -10.66
C ALA A 107 16.14 6.53 -9.40
N VAL A 108 16.88 7.32 -8.64
CA VAL A 108 17.42 6.96 -7.33
C VAL A 108 16.93 7.99 -6.33
N ALA A 109 16.43 7.53 -5.20
CA ALA A 109 16.05 8.36 -4.05
C ALA A 109 16.80 7.87 -2.81
N GLU A 110 17.42 8.79 -2.09
CA GLU A 110 18.05 8.50 -0.80
C GLU A 110 17.70 9.59 0.20
N SER A 111 17.10 9.21 1.31
CA SER A 111 16.66 10.17 2.32
C SER A 111 16.39 9.55 3.68
N GLU A 112 16.49 10.39 4.71
CA GLU A 112 15.84 10.13 5.98
C GLU A 112 14.32 10.28 5.82
N SER A 113 13.58 9.28 6.20
CA SER A 113 12.16 9.15 5.93
C SER A 113 11.37 8.70 7.14
N VAL A 114 10.09 9.03 7.18
CA VAL A 114 9.14 8.56 8.20
C VAL A 114 8.13 7.57 7.65
N LEU A 115 7.98 7.53 6.32
CA LEU A 115 7.05 6.62 5.64
C LEU A 115 7.53 6.37 4.21
N VAL A 116 7.50 5.11 3.81
CA VAL A 116 7.67 4.67 2.43
C VAL A 116 6.49 3.78 2.06
N LEU A 117 5.89 4.04 0.90
CA LEU A 117 4.77 3.28 0.35
C LEU A 117 5.09 2.89 -1.09
N PHE A 118 5.00 1.61 -1.42
CA PHE A 118 4.91 1.09 -2.79
C PHE A 118 3.45 0.69 -3.02
N MET A 119 2.80 1.28 -4.00
CA MET A 119 1.36 1.17 -4.21
C MET A 119 1.04 0.62 -5.59
N ASN A 120 0.39 -0.53 -5.63
CA ASN A 120 -0.21 -1.11 -6.83
C ASN A 120 -1.72 -0.84 -6.91
N GLY A 121 -2.36 -0.55 -5.77
CA GLY A 121 -3.80 -0.33 -5.67
C GLY A 121 -4.20 1.12 -5.47
N LYS A 122 -5.47 1.43 -5.76
CA LYS A 122 -6.04 2.79 -5.62
C LYS A 122 -6.29 3.20 -4.18
N TYR A 123 -6.49 2.24 -3.28
CA TYR A 123 -6.86 2.46 -1.89
C TYR A 123 -5.80 1.92 -0.94
N VAL A 124 -5.54 2.67 0.12
CA VAL A 124 -4.65 2.30 1.22
C VAL A 124 -5.33 2.69 2.53
N ALA A 125 -5.46 1.75 3.46
CA ALA A 125 -6.14 1.94 4.75
C ALA A 125 -7.55 2.54 4.62
N GLY A 126 -8.29 2.18 3.58
CA GLY A 126 -9.64 2.67 3.27
C GLY A 126 -9.72 4.05 2.62
N MET A 127 -8.59 4.70 2.39
CA MET A 127 -8.50 6.00 1.75
C MET A 127 -8.03 5.86 0.29
N GLY A 128 -8.63 6.63 -0.62
CA GLY A 128 -8.24 6.68 -2.03
C GLY A 128 -6.92 7.43 -2.21
N LEU A 129 -5.83 6.83 -1.75
CA LEU A 129 -4.53 7.46 -1.71
C LEU A 129 -3.92 7.60 -3.12
N ASN A 130 -4.11 6.61 -3.95
CA ASN A 130 -3.56 6.57 -5.31
C ASN A 130 -4.67 6.34 -6.35
N ARG A 131 -5.62 7.26 -6.43
CA ARG A 131 -6.84 7.13 -7.24
C ARG A 131 -6.60 6.90 -8.73
N HIS A 132 -5.40 7.19 -9.21
CA HIS A 132 -4.99 7.06 -10.62
C HIS A 132 -4.13 5.82 -10.88
N ALA A 133 -3.87 5.01 -9.85
CA ALA A 133 -3.17 3.76 -10.03
C ALA A 133 -3.90 2.83 -10.99
N SER A 134 -3.14 2.04 -11.71
CA SER A 134 -3.63 0.90 -12.48
C SER A 134 -2.99 -0.37 -11.96
N MET A 135 -3.78 -1.40 -11.73
CA MET A 135 -3.28 -2.73 -11.34
C MET A 135 -3.01 -3.61 -12.57
N THR A 136 -2.87 -3.02 -13.77
CA THR A 136 -2.74 -3.73 -15.05
C THR A 136 -1.74 -3.08 -16.01
N ASP A 137 -0.92 -2.14 -15.55
CA ASP A 137 0.01 -1.37 -16.38
C ASP A 137 1.49 -1.77 -16.19
N GLY A 138 1.75 -2.76 -15.35
CA GLY A 138 3.09 -3.27 -15.07
C GLY A 138 3.96 -2.34 -14.23
N LYS A 139 3.37 -1.38 -13.51
CA LYS A 139 4.08 -0.40 -12.70
C LYS A 139 3.46 -0.22 -11.34
N ILE A 140 4.24 0.34 -10.41
CA ILE A 140 3.79 0.79 -9.10
C ILE A 140 4.29 2.21 -8.83
N GLU A 141 3.52 2.96 -8.05
CA GLU A 141 3.91 4.26 -7.56
C GLU A 141 4.52 4.15 -6.17
N VAL A 142 5.61 4.91 -5.99
CA VAL A 142 6.32 4.98 -4.70
C VAL A 142 6.17 6.38 -4.11
N ALA A 143 5.75 6.45 -2.86
CA ALA A 143 5.74 7.69 -2.08
C ALA A 143 6.72 7.58 -0.91
N ILE A 144 7.64 8.54 -0.81
CA ILE A 144 8.63 8.64 0.26
C ILE A 144 8.37 9.93 1.02
N VAL A 145 7.98 9.84 2.28
CA VAL A 145 7.77 11.03 3.12
C VAL A 145 9.06 11.32 3.88
N ARG A 146 9.77 12.34 3.40
CA ARG A 146 11.10 12.73 3.90
C ARG A 146 11.00 13.47 5.23
N GLN A 147 11.98 13.26 6.09
CA GLN A 147 12.16 13.94 7.35
C GLN A 147 13.64 14.23 7.59
N ARG A 148 13.93 15.21 8.43
CA ARG A 148 15.30 15.49 8.87
C ARG A 148 15.76 14.43 9.87
N PRO A 149 17.05 14.06 9.87
CA PRO A 149 17.62 13.29 10.96
C PRO A 149 17.42 14.03 12.28
N ARG A 150 17.09 13.31 13.36
CA ARG A 150 16.87 13.85 14.71
C ARG A 150 15.89 15.06 14.72
N PRO A 151 14.63 14.88 14.30
CA PRO A 151 13.68 15.98 14.20
C PRO A 151 13.32 16.52 15.59
N ASN A 152 13.31 17.84 15.73
CA ASN A 152 12.74 18.50 16.91
C ASN A 152 11.20 18.42 16.90
N PHE A 153 10.55 18.92 17.94
CA PHE A 153 9.08 18.88 18.06
C PHE A 153 8.37 19.51 16.84
N LEU A 154 8.81 20.70 16.40
CA LEU A 154 8.19 21.38 15.25
C LEU A 154 8.34 20.58 13.95
N HIS A 155 9.49 19.94 13.73
CA HIS A 155 9.68 19.07 12.57
C HIS A 155 8.78 17.84 12.60
N ARG A 156 8.52 17.27 13.79
CA ARG A 156 7.58 16.16 13.98
C ARG A 156 6.16 16.58 13.68
N VAL A 157 5.71 17.71 14.26
CA VAL A 157 4.38 18.28 13.95
C VAL A 157 4.25 18.53 12.45
N GLY A 158 5.26 19.12 11.82
CA GLY A 158 5.28 19.32 10.37
C GLY A 158 5.18 18.02 9.56
N ALA A 159 5.77 16.91 10.03
CA ALA A 159 5.62 15.61 9.35
C ALA A 159 4.18 15.09 9.42
N TYR A 160 3.47 15.27 10.55
CA TYR A 160 2.04 14.92 10.64
C TYR A 160 1.20 15.69 9.61
N PHE A 161 1.46 16.99 9.41
CA PHE A 161 0.77 17.76 8.37
C PHE A 161 1.04 17.22 6.97
N VAL A 162 2.28 16.77 6.68
CA VAL A 162 2.62 16.15 5.39
C VAL A 162 1.92 14.82 5.22
N LEU A 163 1.96 13.96 6.25
CA LEU A 163 1.23 12.69 6.25
C LEU A 163 -0.28 12.93 6.08
N ALA A 164 -0.87 13.87 6.81
CA ALA A 164 -2.28 14.24 6.66
C ALA A 164 -2.60 14.72 5.24
N LYS A 165 -1.77 15.57 4.64
CA LYS A 165 -1.92 15.98 3.23
C LYS A 165 -1.88 14.79 2.28
N LEU A 166 -0.92 13.87 2.47
CA LEU A 166 -0.80 12.68 1.63
C LEU A 166 -2.06 11.83 1.71
N PHE A 167 -2.54 11.53 2.91
CA PHE A 167 -3.70 10.67 3.12
C PHE A 167 -5.04 11.32 2.74
N LEU A 168 -5.20 12.62 2.90
CA LEU A 168 -6.43 13.34 2.55
C LEU A 168 -6.49 13.73 1.07
N LEU A 169 -5.38 14.21 0.50
CA LEU A 169 -5.32 14.74 -0.87
C LEU A 169 -4.79 13.73 -1.89
N GLY A 170 -4.18 12.63 -1.42
CA GLY A 170 -3.70 11.54 -2.25
C GLY A 170 -2.27 11.74 -2.78
N TYR A 171 -1.79 10.72 -3.48
CA TYR A 171 -0.42 10.61 -4.01
C TYR A 171 0.01 11.82 -4.88
N ARG A 172 -0.91 12.40 -5.66
CA ARG A 172 -0.60 13.54 -6.56
C ARG A 172 -0.45 14.88 -5.85
N VAL A 173 -0.62 14.93 -4.52
CA VAL A 173 -0.45 16.17 -3.75
C VAL A 173 0.92 16.82 -4.02
N LYS A 174 0.92 18.14 -4.22
CA LYS A 174 2.18 18.92 -4.37
C LYS A 174 2.73 19.24 -2.99
N GLU A 175 3.72 18.46 -2.54
CA GLU A 175 4.40 18.65 -1.25
C GLU A 175 5.89 18.32 -1.42
N ARG A 176 6.76 19.27 -1.10
CA ARG A 176 8.22 19.14 -1.30
C ARG A 176 8.86 18.01 -0.50
N ARG A 177 8.25 17.60 0.60
CA ARG A 177 8.73 16.51 1.45
C ARG A 177 8.22 15.13 1.03
N ILE A 178 7.40 15.07 0.00
CA ILE A 178 6.95 13.80 -0.59
C ILE A 178 7.71 13.63 -1.90
N GLU A 179 8.67 12.73 -1.89
CA GLU A 179 9.34 12.26 -3.10
C GLU A 179 8.55 11.13 -3.72
N LYS A 180 8.50 11.10 -5.05
CA LYS A 180 7.65 10.21 -5.81
C LYS A 180 8.46 9.54 -6.90
N LEU A 181 8.33 8.21 -6.99
CA LEU A 181 8.90 7.40 -8.05
C LEU A 181 7.80 6.55 -8.68
N GLU A 182 8.03 6.08 -9.89
CA GLU A 182 7.18 5.13 -10.59
C GLU A 182 8.08 4.15 -11.33
N GLY A 183 7.71 2.88 -11.35
CA GLY A 183 8.50 1.86 -12.02
C GLY A 183 8.01 0.44 -11.76
N SER A 184 8.74 -0.52 -12.33
CA SER A 184 8.43 -1.94 -12.22
C SER A 184 9.45 -2.74 -11.40
N HIS A 185 10.59 -2.13 -11.06
CA HIS A 185 11.67 -2.75 -10.30
C HIS A 185 12.35 -1.74 -9.41
N PHE A 186 12.54 -2.10 -8.14
CA PHE A 186 13.23 -1.27 -7.15
C PHE A 186 14.10 -2.13 -6.22
N GLU A 187 15.36 -1.76 -6.09
CA GLU A 187 16.21 -2.23 -5.00
C GLU A 187 16.12 -1.24 -3.83
N VAL A 188 15.78 -1.75 -2.66
CA VAL A 188 15.51 -0.91 -1.49
C VAL A 188 16.42 -1.32 -0.35
N THR A 189 17.26 -0.40 0.08
CA THR A 189 18.07 -0.54 1.28
C THR A 189 17.50 0.36 2.36
N ALA A 190 17.03 -0.24 3.44
CA ALA A 190 16.54 0.47 4.61
C ALA A 190 17.43 0.17 5.83
N GLY A 191 17.44 1.09 6.80
CA GLY A 191 18.19 0.92 8.05
C GLY A 191 17.84 -0.37 8.78
N GLU A 192 18.78 -0.87 9.58
CA GLU A 192 18.53 -2.03 10.45
C GLU A 192 17.34 -1.78 11.37
N GLY A 193 16.46 -2.76 11.50
CA GLY A 193 15.24 -2.65 12.31
C GLY A 193 14.01 -2.11 11.60
N VAL A 194 14.13 -1.60 10.37
CA VAL A 194 12.96 -1.25 9.55
C VAL A 194 12.24 -2.52 9.14
N VAL A 195 10.98 -2.62 9.55
CA VAL A 195 10.11 -3.77 9.23
C VAL A 195 9.12 -3.35 8.15
N TRP A 196 9.10 -4.10 7.07
CA TRP A 196 8.15 -3.91 5.98
C TRP A 196 6.78 -4.51 6.33
N ASN A 197 5.74 -3.88 5.83
CA ASN A 197 4.37 -4.35 5.87
C ASN A 197 3.95 -4.74 4.46
N PHE A 198 3.38 -5.93 4.29
CA PHE A 198 2.85 -6.42 3.03
C PHE A 198 1.35 -6.64 3.17
N ASP A 199 0.55 -5.87 2.46
CA ASP A 199 -0.93 -5.95 2.47
C ASP A 199 -1.57 -5.92 3.88
N GLY A 200 -0.94 -5.23 4.83
CA GLY A 200 -1.41 -5.13 6.21
C GLY A 200 -0.77 -6.12 7.18
N GLU A 201 0.07 -7.04 6.71
CA GLU A 201 0.76 -8.02 7.52
C GLU A 201 2.25 -7.69 7.71
N ARG A 202 2.84 -8.19 8.79
CA ARG A 202 4.28 -8.03 9.06
C ARG A 202 5.09 -8.83 8.06
N GLY A 203 5.94 -8.13 7.31
CA GLY A 203 6.84 -8.71 6.32
C GLY A 203 8.28 -8.85 6.80
N LEU A 204 9.21 -8.73 5.85
CA LEU A 204 10.65 -8.80 6.05
C LEU A 204 11.21 -7.54 6.71
N SER A 205 12.47 -7.56 7.11
CA SER A 205 13.20 -6.37 7.58
C SER A 205 14.46 -6.12 6.76
N GLY A 206 14.91 -4.86 6.74
CA GLY A 206 16.13 -4.46 6.05
C GLY A 206 15.97 -4.37 4.53
N LYS A 207 16.96 -4.88 3.78
CA LYS A 207 17.00 -4.80 2.32
C LYS A 207 15.92 -5.66 1.67
N VAL A 208 15.19 -5.07 0.72
CA VAL A 208 14.21 -5.78 -0.11
C VAL A 208 14.36 -5.39 -1.58
N VAL A 209 14.01 -6.32 -2.46
CA VAL A 209 13.83 -6.06 -3.90
C VAL A 209 12.35 -6.15 -4.18
N VAL A 210 11.80 -5.14 -4.83
CA VAL A 210 10.37 -5.08 -5.20
C VAL A 210 10.26 -5.14 -6.71
N ASP A 211 9.66 -6.20 -7.20
CA ASP A 211 9.39 -6.44 -8.63
C ASP A 211 7.89 -6.40 -8.89
N VAL A 212 7.45 -5.73 -9.92
CA VAL A 212 6.09 -5.89 -10.45
C VAL A 212 6.05 -7.12 -11.35
N LEU A 213 5.09 -7.98 -11.10
CA LEU A 213 4.79 -9.16 -11.92
C LEU A 213 3.50 -8.91 -12.71
N PRO A 214 3.60 -8.50 -13.99
CA PRO A 214 2.42 -8.15 -14.78
C PRO A 214 1.51 -9.35 -15.03
N GLY A 215 0.20 -9.15 -14.82
CA GLY A 215 -0.85 -10.09 -15.19
C GLY A 215 -0.77 -11.46 -14.49
N LYS A 216 -0.19 -11.55 -13.30
CA LYS A 216 -0.02 -12.83 -12.59
C LYS A 216 -1.21 -13.26 -11.76
N VAL A 217 -2.19 -12.39 -11.56
CA VAL A 217 -3.39 -12.69 -10.77
C VAL A 217 -4.62 -12.53 -11.66
N ASN A 218 -5.26 -13.64 -12.03
CA ASN A 218 -6.48 -13.65 -12.82
C ASN A 218 -7.69 -13.50 -11.90
N MET A 219 -8.23 -12.28 -11.77
CA MET A 219 -9.30 -11.95 -10.82
C MET A 219 -10.64 -11.73 -11.53
N ILE A 220 -11.71 -12.30 -10.98
CA ILE A 220 -13.07 -12.05 -11.42
C ILE A 220 -13.55 -10.71 -10.82
N VAL A 221 -13.87 -9.76 -11.68
CA VAL A 221 -14.26 -8.39 -11.32
C VAL A 221 -15.60 -7.99 -11.92
N PRO A 222 -16.26 -6.91 -11.43
CA PRO A 222 -17.53 -6.47 -12.02
C PRO A 222 -17.41 -6.20 -13.52
N ALA A 223 -18.33 -6.79 -14.32
CA ALA A 223 -18.27 -6.71 -15.80
C ALA A 223 -18.29 -5.27 -16.34
N ARG A 224 -18.97 -4.34 -15.64
CA ARG A 224 -19.10 -2.93 -16.05
C ARG A 224 -17.89 -2.05 -15.70
N LYS A 225 -16.95 -2.53 -14.86
CA LYS A 225 -15.78 -1.74 -14.49
C LYS A 225 -14.76 -1.74 -15.65
N LYS A 226 -14.26 -0.57 -16.01
CA LYS A 226 -13.31 -0.38 -17.12
C LYS A 226 -11.87 -0.17 -16.66
N ASP A 227 -11.66 0.50 -15.52
CA ASP A 227 -10.33 0.90 -15.04
C ASP A 227 -10.00 0.20 -13.70
N PHE A 228 -8.87 -0.47 -13.67
CA PHE A 228 -8.36 -1.25 -12.54
C PHE A 228 -7.03 -0.69 -12.04
#